data_e1639a85b41c09c3e3a5ac34b2d04114
#
_entry.id   e1639a85b41c09c3e3a5ac34b2d04114
#
_cell.length_a   1.000
_cell.length_b   1.000
_cell.length_c   1.000
_cell.angle_alpha   90.00
_cell.angle_beta   90.00
_cell.angle_gamma   90.00
#
_symmetry.space_group_name_H-M   'P 1'
#
loop_
_entity.id
_entity.type
_entity.pdbx_description
1 polymer ?
#
loop_
_entity_poly.entity_id
_entity_poly.type
_entity_poly.pdbx_seq_one_letter_code
_entity_poly.pdbx_strand_id
1 'polypeptide(L)'
;MFNVITHEAAVSELTDLPDELRGRMFRLIERLSETGQLKMPHSRVIGGGIFELRVGDKNIARTLYAYAAVHNIYLLHSFIKKTEKTPSAAIELARKRLKEMIE
;
A
#
# COMPACT_ATOMS: atom_id res chain seq x y z
N MET A 1 7.48 2.65 -16.71
CA MET A 1 6.33 2.85 -15.81
C MET A 1 5.78 1.51 -15.37
N PHE A 2 5.33 1.43 -14.13
CA PHE A 2 4.76 0.20 -13.57
C PHE A 2 3.24 0.20 -13.65
N ASN A 3 2.67 -0.97 -13.84
CA ASN A 3 1.22 -1.14 -13.79
C ASN A 3 0.79 -1.33 -12.33
N VAL A 4 -0.06 -0.44 -11.85
CA VAL A 4 -0.59 -0.56 -10.49
C VAL A 4 -1.94 -1.23 -10.57
N ILE A 5 -2.07 -2.36 -9.90
CA ILE A 5 -3.28 -3.16 -9.88
C ILE A 5 -3.75 -3.25 -8.42
N THR A 6 -4.94 -2.74 -8.16
CA THR A 6 -5.46 -2.66 -6.80
C THR A 6 -6.43 -3.79 -6.53
N HIS A 7 -6.22 -4.50 -5.41
CA HIS A 7 -7.16 -5.52 -4.97
C HIS A 7 -8.55 -4.89 -4.81
N GLU A 8 -9.58 -5.62 -5.20
CA GLU A 8 -10.96 -5.12 -5.19
C GLU A 8 -11.35 -4.50 -3.84
N ALA A 9 -11.05 -5.18 -2.74
CA ALA A 9 -11.37 -4.67 -1.40
C ALA A 9 -10.52 -3.46 -1.05
N ALA A 10 -9.31 -3.36 -1.56
CA ALA A 10 -8.43 -2.22 -1.29
C ALA A 10 -8.90 -0.95 -2.00
N VAL A 11 -9.61 -1.07 -3.12
CA VAL A 11 -10.20 0.10 -3.79
C VAL A 11 -11.14 0.82 -2.83
N SER A 12 -12.03 0.10 -2.17
CA SER A 12 -12.95 0.69 -1.20
C SER A 12 -12.20 1.29 -0.02
N GLU A 13 -11.19 0.60 0.47
CA GLU A 13 -10.39 1.08 1.60
C GLU A 13 -9.69 2.40 1.28
N LEU A 14 -9.12 2.52 0.08
CA LEU A 14 -8.49 3.74 -0.37
C LEU A 14 -9.51 4.87 -0.52
N THR A 15 -10.66 4.56 -1.11
CA THR A 15 -11.73 5.53 -1.31
C THR A 15 -12.25 6.06 0.01
N ASP A 16 -12.26 5.23 1.06
CA ASP A 16 -12.78 5.59 2.37
C ASP A 16 -11.78 6.39 3.24
N LEU A 17 -10.55 6.59 2.78
CA LEU A 17 -9.60 7.42 3.52
C LEU A 17 -10.10 8.86 3.61
N PRO A 18 -9.80 9.57 4.73
CA PRO A 18 -10.12 11.01 4.80
C PRO A 18 -9.50 11.77 3.62
N ASP A 19 -10.18 12.80 3.15
CA ASP A 19 -9.84 13.51 1.92
C ASP A 19 -8.37 13.87 1.79
N GLU A 20 -7.80 14.48 2.84
CA GLU A 20 -6.40 14.90 2.79
C GLU A 20 -5.45 13.72 2.68
N LEU A 21 -5.67 12.69 3.49
CA LEU A 21 -4.81 11.50 3.48
C LEU A 21 -4.98 10.73 2.17
N ARG A 22 -6.21 10.67 1.67
CA ARG A 22 -6.48 10.00 0.39
C ARG A 22 -5.73 10.68 -0.76
N GLY A 23 -5.79 12.00 -0.83
CA GLY A 23 -5.08 12.76 -1.87
C GLY A 23 -3.58 12.55 -1.81
N ARG A 24 -3.01 12.58 -0.59
CA ARG A 24 -1.59 12.36 -0.39
C ARG A 24 -1.19 10.93 -0.74
N MET A 25 -2.03 9.95 -0.38
CA MET A 25 -1.76 8.55 -0.70
C MET A 25 -1.77 8.33 -2.21
N PHE A 26 -2.75 8.89 -2.93
CA PHE A 26 -2.79 8.76 -4.38
C PHE A 26 -1.58 9.38 -5.06
N ARG A 27 -1.06 10.49 -4.53
CA ARG A 27 0.16 11.07 -5.07
C ARG A 27 1.37 10.14 -4.88
N LEU A 28 1.46 9.47 -3.73
CA LEU A 28 2.53 8.49 -3.52
C LEU A 28 2.39 7.28 -4.44
N ILE A 29 1.16 6.81 -4.63
CA ILE A 29 0.90 5.69 -5.54
C ILE A 29 1.32 6.06 -6.97
N GLU A 30 0.99 7.28 -7.38
CA GLU A 30 1.39 7.77 -8.70
C GLU A 30 2.91 7.81 -8.84
N ARG A 31 3.60 8.35 -7.84
CA ARG A 31 5.07 8.38 -7.85
C ARG A 31 5.66 6.99 -7.88
N LEU A 32 5.08 6.07 -7.12
CA LEU A 32 5.52 4.67 -7.10
C LEU A 32 5.36 4.04 -8.48
N SER A 33 4.25 4.31 -9.16
CA SER A 33 4.02 3.78 -10.51
C SER A 33 5.05 4.31 -11.52
N GLU A 34 5.48 5.54 -11.34
CA GLU A 34 6.45 6.17 -12.25
C GLU A 34 7.86 5.67 -12.01
N THR A 35 8.28 5.57 -10.76
CA THR A 35 9.67 5.26 -10.41
C THR A 35 9.89 3.79 -10.07
N GLY A 36 8.84 3.07 -9.68
CA GLY A 36 8.92 1.68 -9.28
C GLY A 36 9.40 1.47 -7.86
N GLN A 37 9.88 2.50 -7.19
CA GLN A 37 10.40 2.38 -5.83
C GLN A 37 10.40 3.73 -5.15
N LEU A 38 9.99 3.75 -3.89
CA LEU A 38 10.11 4.92 -3.04
C LEU A 38 10.92 4.55 -1.81
N LYS A 39 11.55 5.56 -1.19
CA LYS A 39 12.39 5.38 0.00
C LYS A 39 11.69 5.91 1.24
N MET A 40 12.23 5.59 2.41
CA MET A 40 11.77 6.19 3.66
C MET A 40 11.87 7.71 3.56
N PRO A 41 10.96 8.45 4.18
CA PRO A 41 9.88 7.99 5.07
C PRO A 41 8.61 7.55 4.34
N HIS A 42 8.56 7.66 3.01
CA HIS A 42 7.33 7.40 2.25
C HIS A 42 7.03 5.93 2.06
N SER A 43 8.08 5.09 2.02
CA SER A 43 7.92 3.65 1.85
C SER A 43 8.90 2.92 2.74
N ARG A 44 8.51 1.72 3.18
CA ARG A 44 9.37 0.88 4.01
C ARG A 44 9.10 -0.60 3.71
N VAL A 45 10.12 -1.42 3.98
CA VAL A 45 10.01 -2.87 3.83
C VAL A 45 9.33 -3.44 5.06
N ILE A 46 8.28 -4.24 4.85
CA ILE A 46 7.64 -4.97 5.95
C ILE A 46 8.28 -6.34 6.10
N GLY A 47 8.59 -7.00 4.98
CA GLY A 47 9.18 -8.32 4.97
C GLY A 47 8.35 -9.32 4.17
N GLY A 48 8.98 -10.41 3.74
CA GLY A 48 8.29 -11.44 2.98
C GLY A 48 7.69 -10.96 1.66
N GLY A 49 8.29 -9.93 1.06
CA GLY A 49 7.81 -9.37 -0.20
C GLY A 49 6.73 -8.31 -0.06
N ILE A 50 6.38 -7.94 1.17
CA ILE A 50 5.38 -6.90 1.45
C ILE A 50 6.08 -5.60 1.80
N PHE A 51 5.59 -4.49 1.23
CA PHE A 51 6.06 -3.14 1.45
C PHE A 51 4.91 -2.26 1.89
N GLU A 52 5.22 -1.09 2.43
CA GLU A 52 4.19 -0.19 2.97
C GLU A 52 4.44 1.24 2.51
N LEU A 53 3.40 1.89 1.96
CA LEU A 53 3.39 3.33 1.75
C LEU A 53 2.77 3.99 2.98
N ARG A 54 3.30 5.14 3.38
CA ARG A 54 2.84 5.85 4.60
C ARG A 54 2.65 7.33 4.33
N VAL A 55 1.53 7.89 4.77
CA VAL A 55 1.29 9.33 4.79
C VAL A 55 0.61 9.71 6.10
N GLY A 56 0.89 10.91 6.58
CA GLY A 56 0.27 11.45 7.79
C GLY A 56 1.23 11.49 8.96
N ASP A 57 0.80 12.15 10.03
CA ASP A 57 1.61 12.33 11.24
C ASP A 57 1.01 11.58 12.43
N LYS A 58 -0.15 12.03 12.91
CA LYS A 58 -0.82 11.37 14.04
C LYS A 58 -1.63 10.18 13.58
N ASN A 59 -2.50 10.40 12.59
CA ASN A 59 -3.22 9.33 11.92
C ASN A 59 -2.44 9.00 10.67
N ILE A 60 -1.91 7.79 10.61
CA ILE A 60 -1.05 7.37 9.52
C ILE A 60 -1.82 6.45 8.59
N ALA A 61 -2.06 6.94 7.37
CA ALA A 61 -2.64 6.11 6.32
C ALA A 61 -1.55 5.23 5.76
N ARG A 62 -1.83 3.96 5.61
CA ARG A 62 -0.87 2.95 5.14
C ARG A 62 -1.48 2.14 4.01
N THR A 63 -0.69 1.89 2.99
CA THR A 63 -1.09 0.99 1.90
C THR A 63 -0.01 -0.06 1.75
N LEU A 64 -0.38 -1.31 2.00
CA LEU A 64 0.53 -2.44 1.83
C LEU A 64 0.51 -2.86 0.37
N TYR A 65 1.68 -3.12 -0.18
CA TYR A 65 1.81 -3.47 -1.58
C TYR A 65 2.93 -4.48 -1.80
N ALA A 66 2.93 -5.09 -2.99
CA ALA A 66 3.94 -6.06 -3.38
C ALA A 66 4.21 -5.93 -4.87
N TYR A 67 5.40 -6.32 -5.28
CA TYR A 67 5.75 -6.40 -6.69
C TYR A 67 5.39 -7.78 -7.22
N ALA A 68 4.90 -7.82 -8.45
CA ALA A 68 4.55 -9.08 -9.09
C ALA A 68 4.81 -8.96 -10.59
N ALA A 69 5.27 -10.04 -11.20
CA ALA A 69 5.68 -10.07 -12.61
C ALA A 69 6.72 -8.99 -12.87
N VAL A 70 6.93 -8.60 -14.13
CA VAL A 70 8.03 -7.70 -14.49
C VAL A 70 7.78 -6.25 -14.11
N HIS A 71 6.56 -5.75 -14.32
CA HIS A 71 6.25 -4.34 -14.11
C HIS A 71 4.93 -4.12 -13.37
N ASN A 72 4.54 -5.05 -12.52
CA ASN A 72 3.28 -4.93 -11.78
C ASN A 72 3.54 -4.64 -10.32
N ILE A 73 2.71 -3.74 -9.77
CA ILE A 73 2.66 -3.43 -8.35
C ILE A 73 1.23 -3.69 -7.90
N TYR A 74 1.05 -4.57 -6.93
CA TYR A 74 -0.26 -4.90 -6.38
C TYR A 74 -0.49 -4.13 -5.10
N LEU A 75 -1.54 -3.29 -5.06
CA LEU A 75 -1.97 -2.64 -3.83
C LEU A 75 -2.93 -3.59 -3.12
N LEU A 76 -2.60 -3.96 -1.89
CA LEU A 76 -3.24 -5.09 -1.22
C LEU A 76 -4.21 -4.69 -0.12
N HIS A 77 -3.87 -3.67 0.67
CA HIS A 77 -4.66 -3.30 1.84
C HIS A 77 -4.33 -1.87 2.25
N SER A 78 -5.36 -1.06 2.50
CA SER A 78 -5.16 0.32 2.96
C SER A 78 -5.96 0.56 4.23
N PHE A 79 -5.33 1.22 5.22
CA PHE A 79 -5.94 1.44 6.53
C PHE A 79 -5.25 2.60 7.24
N ILE A 80 -5.85 3.02 8.36
CA ILE A 80 -5.28 4.07 9.21
C ILE A 80 -4.97 3.50 10.58
N LYS A 81 -3.79 3.78 11.10
CA LYS A 81 -3.39 3.43 12.46
C LYS A 81 -2.56 4.56 13.04
N LYS A 82 -2.66 4.75 14.34
CA LYS A 82 -1.88 5.77 15.05
C LYS A 82 -0.50 5.26 15.47
N THR A 83 -0.33 3.95 15.55
CA THR A 83 0.92 3.34 15.99
C THR A 83 1.94 3.26 14.87
N GLU A 84 3.21 3.26 15.24
CA GLU A 84 4.30 3.13 14.26
C GLU A 84 4.38 1.73 13.67
N LYS A 85 4.08 0.71 14.47
CA LYS A 85 4.20 -0.67 14.04
C LYS A 85 2.99 -1.09 13.20
N THR A 86 3.26 -1.76 12.08
CA THR A 86 2.21 -2.31 11.24
C THR A 86 1.61 -3.54 11.92
N PRO A 87 0.28 -3.57 12.12
CA PRO A 87 -0.36 -4.71 12.78
C PRO A 87 -0.15 -6.02 12.00
N SER A 88 0.12 -7.09 12.70
CA SER A 88 0.32 -8.40 12.07
C SER A 88 -0.93 -8.86 11.32
N ALA A 89 -2.12 -8.53 11.83
CA ALA A 89 -3.36 -8.88 11.14
C ALA A 89 -3.46 -8.21 9.77
N ALA A 90 -2.97 -6.97 9.65
CA ALA A 90 -2.96 -6.26 8.37
C ALA A 90 -1.99 -6.91 7.39
N ILE A 91 -0.84 -7.36 7.87
CA ILE A 91 0.15 -8.04 7.05
C ILE A 91 -0.41 -9.38 6.54
N GLU A 92 -1.07 -10.13 7.41
CA GLU A 92 -1.68 -11.40 7.04
C GLU A 92 -2.78 -11.22 5.99
N LEU A 93 -3.60 -10.18 6.15
CA LEU A 93 -4.63 -9.87 5.18
C LEU A 93 -4.02 -9.50 3.82
N ALA A 94 -2.94 -8.72 3.83
CA ALA A 94 -2.24 -8.36 2.61
C ALA A 94 -1.70 -9.60 1.90
N ARG A 95 -1.12 -10.55 2.64
CA ARG A 95 -0.62 -11.79 2.07
C ARG A 95 -1.72 -12.63 1.45
N LYS A 96 -2.85 -12.71 2.14
CA LYS A 96 -4.02 -13.43 1.62
C LYS A 96 -4.50 -12.83 0.31
N ARG A 97 -4.61 -11.49 0.27
CA ARG A 97 -5.06 -10.79 -0.93
C ARG A 97 -4.07 -10.91 -2.08
N LEU A 98 -2.78 -10.92 -1.79
CA LEU A 98 -1.76 -11.13 -2.81
C LEU A 98 -1.95 -12.50 -3.46
N LYS A 99 -2.19 -13.52 -2.65
CA LYS A 99 -2.46 -14.86 -3.17
C LYS A 99 -3.67 -14.87 -4.10
N GLU A 100 -4.74 -14.17 -3.71
CA GLU A 100 -5.93 -14.07 -4.53
C GLU A 100 -5.65 -13.43 -5.90
N MET A 101 -4.74 -12.47 -5.94
CA MET A 101 -4.44 -11.74 -7.16
C MET A 101 -3.53 -12.49 -8.12
N ILE A 102 -2.68 -13.36 -7.62
CA ILE A 102 -1.71 -14.08 -8.46
C ILE A 102 -2.12 -15.52 -8.79
N GLU A 103 -3.22 -15.98 -8.26
CA GLU A 103 -3.76 -17.32 -8.57
C GLU A 103 -4.72 -17.30 -9.80
#